data_162eaf563dd5836eed34527de97aab6f
#
_entry.id   162eaf563dd5836eed34527de97aab6f
#
_cell.length_a   1.000
_cell.length_b   1.000
_cell.length_c   1.000
_cell.angle_alpha   90.00
_cell.angle_beta   90.00
_cell.angle_gamma   90.00
#
_symmetry.space_group_name_H-M   'P 1'
#
loop_
_entity.id
_entity.type
_entity.pdbx_description
1 polymer ?
#
loop_
_entity_poly.entity_id
_entity_poly.type
_entity_poly.pdbx_seq_one_letter_code
_entity_poly.pdbx_strand_id
1 'polypeptide(L)'
;VKMIKIMKYGEVPNSEIFARSVPKTDVAGTVAEIIKNVRENGDKALFEYCEKFDKAQLSSLAVTKEEIDEALSLVEPEFLEILEKAAKSIRKFHSRQVRNSFIINDEDGIVIGQKIIPVDRAGLYVPGGTAAYPSTVLMDAIPAKIAGCREVVMVTPPTKDGKVNPVILAAAYVAGIDRIFKVGGAQAIAALAYGTQSIPKVDKIVGPGNAFVAEAKKQVFGVVSIDMIAGPSEILIVADGKSNPAYIAADLLSQAEHDKMASAVLVTDSAELARNVSTELEKQIPLLERREIARESIDVNGKIIVADTLDAAIEIANEIAPEHLELCVDNPFDKLDSIRHAGSIFMGRNCPEALGDYFAGPNHTLPTSGTAKFSSPLSVDDFIKKTQYTYYTKDALKKVAFDVAAFAKKEGLTAHAKSAVIRVEDEQ
;
A
#
# COMPACT_ATOMS: atom_id res chain seq x y z
N VAL A 1 28.46 -20.16 -10.73
CA VAL A 1 27.62 -19.11 -10.10
C VAL A 1 27.00 -18.33 -11.25
N LYS A 2 25.67 -18.23 -11.27
CA LYS A 2 24.95 -17.47 -12.28
C LYS A 2 24.97 -16.01 -11.81
N MET A 3 25.63 -15.13 -12.54
CA MET A 3 25.65 -13.70 -12.24
C MET A 3 24.37 -13.03 -12.73
N ILE A 4 24.00 -11.90 -12.12
CA ILE A 4 22.88 -11.07 -12.58
C ILE A 4 23.00 -10.75 -14.08
N LYS A 5 21.89 -10.75 -14.81
CA LYS A 5 21.91 -10.46 -16.25
C LYS A 5 22.21 -8.98 -16.49
N ILE A 6 23.20 -8.71 -17.34
CA ILE A 6 23.49 -7.37 -17.87
C ILE A 6 23.00 -7.33 -19.31
N MET A 7 22.15 -6.39 -19.63
CA MET A 7 21.48 -6.21 -20.92
C MET A 7 21.71 -4.80 -21.43
N LYS A 8 21.98 -4.63 -22.72
CA LYS A 8 22.02 -3.30 -23.33
C LYS A 8 20.66 -2.99 -23.98
N TYR A 9 20.12 -1.83 -23.62
CA TYR A 9 18.89 -1.35 -24.18
C TYR A 9 19.02 -1.13 -25.69
N GLY A 10 18.05 -1.60 -26.47
CA GLY A 10 18.09 -1.57 -27.93
C GLY A 10 18.78 -2.77 -28.59
N GLU A 11 19.58 -3.57 -27.84
CA GLU A 11 20.20 -4.81 -28.36
C GLU A 11 19.43 -6.08 -27.93
N VAL A 12 18.56 -5.96 -26.91
CA VAL A 12 17.74 -7.04 -26.38
C VAL A 12 16.24 -6.70 -26.59
N PRO A 13 15.37 -7.68 -26.89
CA PRO A 13 13.96 -7.41 -27.06
C PRO A 13 13.31 -6.74 -25.84
N ASN A 14 12.40 -5.79 -26.07
CA ASN A 14 11.68 -5.11 -25.00
C ASN A 14 10.90 -6.10 -24.11
N SER A 15 10.46 -7.24 -24.65
CA SER A 15 9.82 -8.29 -23.86
C SER A 15 10.72 -8.91 -22.79
N GLU A 16 12.06 -8.85 -22.94
CA GLU A 16 13.00 -9.27 -21.88
C GLU A 16 13.30 -8.12 -20.92
N ILE A 17 13.52 -6.92 -21.46
CA ILE A 17 13.79 -5.70 -20.65
C ILE A 17 12.66 -5.46 -19.66
N PHE A 18 11.41 -5.52 -20.11
CA PHE A 18 10.22 -5.21 -19.32
C PHE A 18 9.53 -6.45 -18.73
N ALA A 19 10.14 -7.64 -18.83
CA ALA A 19 9.60 -8.85 -18.22
C ALA A 19 9.42 -8.68 -16.70
N ARG A 20 8.28 -9.13 -16.19
CA ARG A 20 7.97 -9.18 -14.76
C ARG A 20 7.68 -10.59 -14.32
N SER A 21 7.99 -10.87 -13.06
CA SER A 21 7.56 -12.10 -12.40
C SER A 21 6.06 -12.08 -12.17
N VAL A 22 5.40 -13.13 -12.59
CA VAL A 22 3.96 -13.32 -12.34
C VAL A 22 3.82 -14.52 -11.40
N PRO A 23 3.10 -14.38 -10.27
CA PRO A 23 2.80 -15.50 -9.40
C PRO A 23 2.09 -16.62 -10.18
N LYS A 24 2.61 -17.85 -10.10
CA LYS A 24 2.07 -19.00 -10.84
C LYS A 24 0.97 -19.75 -10.10
N THR A 25 0.74 -19.41 -8.82
CA THR A 25 -0.19 -20.15 -7.96
C THR A 25 -1.58 -19.55 -8.06
N ASP A 26 -2.52 -20.30 -8.61
CA ASP A 26 -3.95 -19.96 -8.55
C ASP A 26 -4.51 -20.40 -7.19
N VAL A 27 -4.84 -19.41 -6.36
CA VAL A 27 -5.43 -19.62 -5.02
C VAL A 27 -6.91 -19.20 -4.96
N ALA A 28 -7.49 -18.77 -6.08
CA ALA A 28 -8.81 -18.13 -6.10
C ALA A 28 -9.91 -19.03 -5.53
N GLY A 29 -9.94 -20.31 -5.92
CA GLY A 29 -10.92 -21.27 -5.41
C GLY A 29 -10.81 -21.49 -3.90
N THR A 30 -9.57 -21.70 -3.40
CA THR A 30 -9.32 -21.90 -1.97
C THR A 30 -9.74 -20.66 -1.15
N VAL A 31 -9.43 -19.48 -1.65
CA VAL A 31 -9.80 -18.22 -0.99
C VAL A 31 -11.31 -18.03 -0.99
N ALA A 32 -12.00 -18.34 -2.08
CA ALA A 32 -13.47 -18.26 -2.15
C ALA A 32 -14.13 -19.17 -1.10
N GLU A 33 -13.61 -20.40 -0.92
CA GLU A 33 -14.09 -21.34 0.12
C GLU A 33 -13.85 -20.78 1.53
N ILE A 34 -12.68 -20.22 1.79
CA ILE A 34 -12.37 -19.59 3.09
C ILE A 34 -13.32 -18.42 3.38
N ILE A 35 -13.54 -17.54 2.42
CA ILE A 35 -14.45 -16.39 2.56
C ILE A 35 -15.88 -16.89 2.84
N LYS A 36 -16.35 -17.88 2.10
CA LYS A 36 -17.66 -18.49 2.31
C LYS A 36 -17.80 -19.04 3.73
N ASN A 37 -16.81 -19.83 4.18
CA ASN A 37 -16.83 -20.45 5.51
C ASN A 37 -16.87 -19.38 6.62
N VAL A 38 -16.09 -18.31 6.52
CA VAL A 38 -16.09 -17.22 7.51
C VAL A 38 -17.46 -16.51 7.53
N ARG A 39 -18.08 -16.29 6.37
CA ARG A 39 -19.41 -15.66 6.29
C ARG A 39 -20.51 -16.51 6.94
N GLU A 40 -20.41 -17.83 6.81
CA GLU A 40 -21.43 -18.77 7.32
C GLU A 40 -21.23 -19.08 8.81
N ASN A 41 -19.97 -19.21 9.26
CA ASN A 41 -19.62 -19.72 10.57
C ASN A 41 -18.93 -18.71 11.51
N GLY A 42 -18.61 -17.50 11.04
CA GLY A 42 -18.07 -16.41 11.86
C GLY A 42 -16.83 -16.79 12.66
N ASP A 43 -16.81 -16.47 13.94
CA ASP A 43 -15.68 -16.74 14.84
C ASP A 43 -15.27 -18.21 14.90
N LYS A 44 -16.23 -19.13 14.78
CA LYS A 44 -15.94 -20.58 14.78
C LYS A 44 -14.96 -20.92 13.65
N ALA A 45 -15.21 -20.42 12.43
CA ALA A 45 -14.30 -20.63 11.30
C ALA A 45 -12.91 -20.02 11.57
N LEU A 46 -12.85 -18.85 12.23
CA LEU A 46 -11.59 -18.20 12.55
C LEU A 46 -10.75 -19.01 13.53
N PHE A 47 -11.35 -19.57 14.59
CA PHE A 47 -10.65 -20.46 15.54
C PHE A 47 -10.13 -21.72 14.84
N GLU A 48 -10.93 -22.36 13.99
CA GLU A 48 -10.52 -23.51 13.20
C GLU A 48 -9.34 -23.20 12.28
N TYR A 49 -9.33 -22.03 11.63
CA TYR A 49 -8.22 -21.62 10.76
C TYR A 49 -6.97 -21.24 11.55
N CYS A 50 -7.09 -20.59 12.72
CA CYS A 50 -5.93 -20.34 13.59
C CYS A 50 -5.27 -21.64 14.03
N GLU A 51 -6.05 -22.65 14.43
CA GLU A 51 -5.49 -23.97 14.77
C GLU A 51 -4.85 -24.65 13.55
N LYS A 52 -5.54 -24.61 12.40
CA LYS A 52 -5.08 -25.28 11.18
C LYS A 52 -3.82 -24.65 10.59
N PHE A 53 -3.76 -23.34 10.46
CA PHE A 53 -2.69 -22.64 9.73
C PHE A 53 -1.60 -22.11 10.66
N ASP A 54 -1.98 -21.49 11.78
CA ASP A 54 -1.03 -20.88 12.72
C ASP A 54 -0.59 -21.83 13.83
N LYS A 55 -1.26 -23.00 13.96
CA LYS A 55 -1.04 -23.99 15.04
C LYS A 55 -1.30 -23.40 16.43
N ALA A 56 -2.16 -22.39 16.51
CA ALA A 56 -2.51 -21.68 17.71
C ALA A 56 -3.92 -22.08 18.18
N GLN A 57 -4.02 -22.56 19.43
CA GLN A 57 -5.32 -22.77 20.09
C GLN A 57 -5.66 -21.54 20.91
N LEU A 58 -6.68 -20.80 20.49
CA LEU A 58 -7.08 -19.54 21.08
C LEU A 58 -8.37 -19.71 21.88
N SER A 59 -8.44 -19.06 23.04
CA SER A 59 -9.67 -18.88 23.81
C SER A 59 -10.40 -17.57 23.45
N SER A 60 -9.67 -16.60 22.89
CA SER A 60 -10.17 -15.31 22.43
C SER A 60 -9.40 -14.84 21.21
N LEU A 61 -10.10 -14.27 20.24
CA LEU A 61 -9.49 -13.62 19.07
C LEU A 61 -8.95 -12.23 19.43
N ALA A 62 -9.56 -11.52 20.37
CA ALA A 62 -9.13 -10.19 20.76
C ALA A 62 -7.84 -10.22 21.58
N VAL A 63 -6.97 -9.28 21.32
CA VAL A 63 -5.82 -8.95 22.18
C VAL A 63 -6.32 -8.12 23.34
N THR A 64 -5.91 -8.49 24.56
CA THR A 64 -6.30 -7.77 25.78
C THR A 64 -5.31 -6.66 26.12
N LYS A 65 -5.72 -5.78 27.04
CA LYS A 65 -4.82 -4.74 27.54
C LYS A 65 -3.62 -5.34 28.25
N GLU A 66 -3.82 -6.42 29.00
CA GLU A 66 -2.77 -7.12 29.72
C GLU A 66 -1.73 -7.71 28.76
N GLU A 67 -2.14 -8.23 27.61
CA GLU A 67 -1.23 -8.69 26.54
C GLU A 67 -0.41 -7.53 25.96
N ILE A 68 -0.99 -6.34 25.82
CA ILE A 68 -0.28 -5.15 25.37
C ILE A 68 0.72 -4.69 26.43
N ASP A 69 0.31 -4.62 27.69
CA ASP A 69 1.17 -4.21 28.81
C ASP A 69 2.35 -5.19 28.99
N GLU A 70 2.10 -6.51 28.85
CA GLU A 70 3.16 -7.53 28.84
C GLU A 70 4.13 -7.29 27.65
N ALA A 71 3.62 -7.07 26.44
CA ALA A 71 4.44 -6.84 25.27
C ALA A 71 5.34 -5.60 25.42
N LEU A 72 4.81 -4.51 25.95
CA LEU A 72 5.58 -3.30 26.22
C LEU A 72 6.71 -3.53 27.24
N SER A 73 6.52 -4.44 28.18
CA SER A 73 7.57 -4.81 29.15
C SER A 73 8.67 -5.70 28.56
N LEU A 74 8.40 -6.36 27.44
CA LEU A 74 9.33 -7.25 26.74
C LEU A 74 10.17 -6.55 25.67
N VAL A 75 9.73 -5.38 25.20
CA VAL A 75 10.44 -4.61 24.17
C VAL A 75 11.44 -3.68 24.83
N GLU A 76 12.65 -3.63 24.29
CA GLU A 76 13.73 -2.78 24.78
C GLU A 76 13.31 -1.30 24.74
N PRO A 77 13.57 -0.52 25.81
CA PRO A 77 13.19 0.90 25.87
C PRO A 77 13.75 1.72 24.69
N GLU A 78 14.96 1.41 24.25
CA GLU A 78 15.62 2.06 23.10
C GLU A 78 14.85 1.81 21.80
N PHE A 79 14.26 0.62 21.63
CA PHE A 79 13.45 0.32 20.44
C PHE A 79 12.10 1.03 20.48
N LEU A 80 11.49 1.18 21.65
CA LEU A 80 10.28 2.01 21.81
C LEU A 80 10.54 3.46 21.39
N GLU A 81 11.69 4.04 21.79
CA GLU A 81 12.09 5.38 21.36
C GLU A 81 12.27 5.47 19.83
N ILE A 82 12.80 4.42 19.20
CA ILE A 82 12.94 4.34 17.74
C ILE A 82 11.56 4.34 17.07
N LEU A 83 10.62 3.53 17.57
CA LEU A 83 9.23 3.51 17.06
C LEU A 83 8.56 4.88 17.18
N GLU A 84 8.73 5.58 18.31
CA GLU A 84 8.18 6.93 18.51
C GLU A 84 8.78 7.96 17.55
N LYS A 85 10.10 7.90 17.30
CA LYS A 85 10.78 8.78 16.35
C LYS A 85 10.29 8.51 14.92
N ALA A 86 10.15 7.26 14.52
CA ALA A 86 9.59 6.86 13.23
C ALA A 86 8.14 7.36 13.08
N ALA A 87 7.29 7.09 14.09
CA ALA A 87 5.91 7.56 14.12
C ALA A 87 5.79 9.09 14.01
N LYS A 88 6.71 9.83 14.63
CA LYS A 88 6.76 11.30 14.52
C LYS A 88 7.04 11.75 13.10
N SER A 89 7.97 11.10 12.39
CA SER A 89 8.28 11.40 10.99
C SER A 89 7.09 11.11 10.08
N ILE A 90 6.43 9.96 10.27
CA ILE A 90 5.24 9.54 9.52
C ILE A 90 4.10 10.54 9.75
N ARG A 91 3.81 10.92 11.01
CA ARG A 91 2.81 11.93 11.33
C ARG A 91 3.11 13.29 10.68
N LYS A 92 4.38 13.72 10.71
CA LYS A 92 4.81 14.98 10.08
C LYS A 92 4.51 15.00 8.59
N PHE A 93 4.79 13.93 7.87
CA PHE A 93 4.53 13.83 6.44
C PHE A 93 3.02 13.76 6.15
N HIS A 94 2.33 12.79 6.73
CA HIS A 94 0.92 12.53 6.43
C HIS A 94 -0.03 13.64 6.89
N SER A 95 0.33 14.43 7.91
CA SER A 95 -0.45 15.60 8.31
C SER A 95 -0.58 16.65 7.21
N ARG A 96 0.33 16.67 6.23
CA ARG A 96 0.25 17.57 5.06
C ARG A 96 -0.73 17.10 3.99
N GLN A 97 -1.23 15.87 4.09
CA GLN A 97 -2.18 15.29 3.13
C GLN A 97 -3.64 15.54 3.51
N VAL A 98 -3.91 16.15 4.66
CA VAL A 98 -5.28 16.47 5.11
C VAL A 98 -5.95 17.39 4.11
N ARG A 99 -7.15 17.00 3.65
CA ARG A 99 -7.96 17.75 2.68
C ARG A 99 -9.03 18.56 3.39
N ASN A 100 -9.38 19.69 2.80
CA ASN A 100 -10.47 20.54 3.28
C ASN A 100 -11.73 20.36 2.42
N SER A 101 -12.91 20.43 3.08
CA SER A 101 -14.18 20.64 2.40
C SER A 101 -14.20 22.02 1.76
N PHE A 102 -15.02 22.20 0.71
CA PHE A 102 -15.22 23.51 0.10
C PHE A 102 -16.71 23.78 -0.16
N ILE A 103 -17.04 25.06 -0.27
CA ILE A 103 -18.35 25.56 -0.59
C ILE A 103 -18.21 26.65 -1.67
N ILE A 104 -19.14 26.66 -2.60
CA ILE A 104 -19.30 27.67 -3.67
C ILE A 104 -20.68 28.28 -3.49
N ASN A 105 -20.74 29.58 -3.29
CA ASN A 105 -21.98 30.35 -3.06
C ASN A 105 -21.93 31.74 -3.71
N ASP A 106 -21.26 31.84 -4.87
CA ASP A 106 -21.09 33.04 -5.66
C ASP A 106 -22.30 33.43 -6.49
N GLU A 107 -23.32 32.54 -6.58
CA GLU A 107 -24.59 32.81 -7.23
C GLU A 107 -25.75 32.95 -6.24
N ASP A 108 -26.59 33.93 -6.42
CA ASP A 108 -27.75 34.22 -5.55
C ASP A 108 -28.69 33.02 -5.45
N GLY A 109 -28.87 32.54 -4.25
CA GLY A 109 -29.78 31.43 -3.95
C GLY A 109 -29.28 30.05 -4.30
N ILE A 110 -27.97 29.92 -4.66
CA ILE A 110 -27.31 28.64 -4.98
C ILE A 110 -26.18 28.40 -4.01
N VAL A 111 -26.12 27.22 -3.45
CA VAL A 111 -24.96 26.74 -2.69
C VAL A 111 -24.64 25.32 -3.14
N ILE A 112 -23.42 25.11 -3.62
CA ILE A 112 -22.88 23.79 -3.95
C ILE A 112 -21.57 23.57 -3.19
N GLY A 113 -21.27 22.33 -2.89
CA GLY A 113 -20.03 22.06 -2.19
C GLY A 113 -19.69 20.58 -2.11
N GLN A 114 -18.53 20.35 -1.53
CA GLN A 114 -18.00 19.02 -1.28
C GLN A 114 -17.60 18.89 0.18
N LYS A 115 -18.14 17.88 0.85
CA LYS A 115 -17.78 17.53 2.22
C LYS A 115 -16.80 16.36 2.18
N ILE A 116 -15.68 16.51 2.89
CA ILE A 116 -14.70 15.45 3.11
C ILE A 116 -14.99 14.79 4.45
N ILE A 117 -15.12 13.47 4.43
CA ILE A 117 -15.55 12.67 5.59
C ILE A 117 -14.63 11.45 5.68
N PRO A 118 -14.06 11.12 6.86
CA PRO A 118 -13.34 9.86 7.02
C PRO A 118 -14.28 8.67 6.85
N VAL A 119 -13.73 7.50 6.52
CA VAL A 119 -14.44 6.23 6.70
C VAL A 119 -14.61 5.96 8.20
N ASP A 120 -15.68 5.30 8.60
CA ASP A 120 -15.92 5.06 10.01
C ASP A 120 -14.89 4.12 10.61
N ARG A 121 -14.60 3.00 9.91
CA ARG A 121 -13.66 1.99 10.36
C ARG A 121 -12.65 1.63 9.29
N ALA A 122 -11.37 1.65 9.67
CA ALA A 122 -10.28 1.12 8.88
C ALA A 122 -9.79 -0.20 9.46
N GLY A 123 -9.62 -1.22 8.61
CA GLY A 123 -9.04 -2.50 8.96
C GLY A 123 -7.62 -2.61 8.44
N LEU A 124 -6.67 -2.91 9.30
CA LEU A 124 -5.26 -3.08 8.96
C LEU A 124 -4.91 -4.55 9.00
N TYR A 125 -4.34 -5.05 7.91
CA TYR A 125 -3.74 -6.37 7.87
C TYR A 125 -2.23 -6.25 8.06
N VAL A 126 -1.72 -6.79 9.15
CA VAL A 126 -0.28 -6.82 9.44
C VAL A 126 0.20 -8.27 9.32
N PRO A 127 1.12 -8.56 8.39
CA PRO A 127 1.62 -9.91 8.23
C PRO A 127 2.38 -10.38 9.46
N GLY A 128 2.28 -11.67 9.73
CA GLY A 128 3.11 -12.40 10.68
C GLY A 128 3.95 -13.45 9.95
N GLY A 129 4.71 -14.22 10.70
CA GLY A 129 5.53 -15.30 10.18
C GLY A 129 6.99 -15.18 10.59
N THR A 130 7.94 -15.38 9.66
CA THR A 130 9.38 -15.37 9.94
C THR A 130 9.96 -13.98 10.25
N ALA A 131 9.26 -12.92 9.86
CA ALA A 131 9.64 -11.53 10.16
C ALA A 131 8.46 -10.79 10.78
N ALA A 132 8.76 -9.91 11.74
CA ALA A 132 7.80 -8.95 12.28
C ALA A 132 7.93 -7.63 11.49
N TYR A 133 6.79 -6.98 11.20
CA TYR A 133 6.74 -5.73 10.46
C TYR A 133 6.10 -4.61 11.28
N PRO A 134 6.76 -4.13 12.36
CA PRO A 134 6.24 -3.02 13.16
C PRO A 134 6.13 -1.72 12.35
N SER A 135 6.94 -1.54 11.31
CA SER A 135 6.86 -0.42 10.37
C SER A 135 5.53 -0.38 9.64
N THR A 136 5.01 -1.51 9.16
CA THR A 136 3.70 -1.60 8.51
C THR A 136 2.58 -1.15 9.45
N VAL A 137 2.67 -1.48 10.74
CA VAL A 137 1.69 -1.01 11.73
C VAL A 137 1.64 0.52 11.78
N LEU A 138 2.81 1.17 11.85
CA LEU A 138 2.90 2.64 11.88
C LEU A 138 2.43 3.25 10.56
N MET A 139 2.87 2.71 9.43
CA MET A 139 2.61 3.23 8.08
C MET A 139 1.14 3.14 7.70
N ASP A 140 0.43 2.11 8.15
CA ASP A 140 -0.99 1.92 7.84
C ASP A 140 -1.90 2.65 8.85
N ALA A 141 -1.56 2.61 10.15
CA ALA A 141 -2.43 3.15 11.20
C ALA A 141 -2.38 4.69 11.27
N ILE A 142 -1.20 5.29 11.14
CA ILE A 142 -1.04 6.73 11.36
C ILE A 142 -1.85 7.56 10.36
N PRO A 143 -1.82 7.30 9.03
CA PRO A 143 -2.67 8.03 8.10
C PRO A 143 -4.18 7.81 8.35
N ALA A 144 -4.61 6.62 8.80
CA ALA A 144 -6.00 6.38 9.18
C ALA A 144 -6.44 7.23 10.39
N LYS A 145 -5.57 7.34 11.40
CA LYS A 145 -5.81 8.22 12.56
C LYS A 145 -5.83 9.70 12.19
N ILE A 146 -4.93 10.15 11.32
CA ILE A 146 -4.90 11.53 10.82
C ILE A 146 -6.15 11.86 10.00
N ALA A 147 -6.64 10.91 9.18
CA ALA A 147 -7.89 11.05 8.44
C ALA A 147 -9.11 11.24 9.36
N GLY A 148 -9.03 10.80 10.62
CA GLY A 148 -10.11 10.89 11.60
C GLY A 148 -11.04 9.69 11.60
N CYS A 149 -10.58 8.51 11.16
CA CYS A 149 -11.36 7.27 11.31
C CYS A 149 -11.77 7.07 12.76
N ARG A 150 -13.04 6.76 12.98
CA ARG A 150 -13.59 6.58 14.34
C ARG A 150 -12.94 5.40 15.05
N GLU A 151 -12.63 4.34 14.30
CA GLU A 151 -12.04 3.13 14.83
C GLU A 151 -11.03 2.55 13.82
N VAL A 152 -9.83 2.21 14.31
CA VAL A 152 -8.79 1.51 13.56
C VAL A 152 -8.62 0.12 14.16
N VAL A 153 -8.93 -0.90 13.36
CA VAL A 153 -8.92 -2.31 13.74
C VAL A 153 -7.74 -3.00 13.07
N MET A 154 -6.91 -3.69 13.83
CA MET A 154 -5.79 -4.46 13.29
C MET A 154 -6.02 -5.95 13.41
N VAL A 155 -5.69 -6.69 12.37
CA VAL A 155 -5.60 -8.16 12.39
C VAL A 155 -4.16 -8.58 12.09
N THR A 156 -3.67 -9.57 12.83
CA THR A 156 -2.32 -10.14 12.65
C THR A 156 -2.33 -11.60 13.11
N PRO A 157 -1.66 -12.53 12.41
CA PRO A 157 -1.65 -13.92 12.82
C PRO A 157 -0.99 -14.10 14.19
N PRO A 158 -1.52 -14.99 15.04
CA PRO A 158 -0.89 -15.36 16.29
C PRO A 158 0.35 -16.23 16.05
N THR A 159 1.24 -16.24 17.01
CA THR A 159 2.28 -17.26 17.17
C THR A 159 1.68 -18.56 17.73
N LYS A 160 2.42 -19.66 17.69
CA LYS A 160 1.93 -20.99 18.13
C LYS A 160 1.45 -21.05 19.58
N ASP A 161 1.97 -20.18 20.44
CA ASP A 161 1.56 -20.01 21.83
C ASP A 161 0.32 -19.12 22.01
N GLY A 162 -0.30 -18.69 20.91
CA GLY A 162 -1.52 -17.89 20.88
C GLY A 162 -1.31 -16.41 21.20
N LYS A 163 -0.06 -15.94 21.21
CA LYS A 163 0.30 -14.52 21.43
C LYS A 163 0.57 -13.81 20.12
N VAL A 164 0.62 -12.49 20.15
CA VAL A 164 1.12 -11.64 19.06
C VAL A 164 2.55 -11.23 19.39
N ASN A 165 3.38 -11.11 18.36
CA ASN A 165 4.76 -10.66 18.52
C ASN A 165 4.81 -9.32 19.30
N PRO A 166 5.61 -9.21 20.38
CA PRO A 166 5.66 -8.03 21.23
C PRO A 166 5.98 -6.73 20.49
N VAL A 167 6.86 -6.73 19.49
CA VAL A 167 7.21 -5.52 18.73
C VAL A 167 6.04 -5.03 17.86
N ILE A 168 5.16 -5.92 17.40
CA ILE A 168 3.94 -5.56 16.68
C ILE A 168 2.95 -4.87 17.63
N LEU A 169 2.76 -5.41 18.83
CA LEU A 169 1.89 -4.79 19.85
C LEU A 169 2.42 -3.44 20.32
N ALA A 170 3.74 -3.31 20.49
CA ALA A 170 4.38 -2.04 20.81
C ALA A 170 4.15 -0.99 19.72
N ALA A 171 4.32 -1.35 18.45
CA ALA A 171 4.03 -0.46 17.33
C ALA A 171 2.54 -0.08 17.28
N ALA A 172 1.63 -1.02 17.54
CA ALA A 172 0.20 -0.77 17.62
C ALA A 172 -0.16 0.21 18.74
N TYR A 173 0.48 0.09 19.89
CA TYR A 173 0.33 1.03 20.99
C TYR A 173 0.82 2.45 20.61
N VAL A 174 2.01 2.57 20.02
CA VAL A 174 2.57 3.86 19.55
C VAL A 174 1.72 4.49 18.46
N ALA A 175 1.15 3.69 17.56
CA ALA A 175 0.25 4.15 16.51
C ALA A 175 -1.15 4.54 17.01
N GLY A 176 -1.56 4.05 18.19
CA GLY A 176 -2.87 4.28 18.80
C GLY A 176 -3.98 3.47 18.14
N ILE A 177 -3.72 2.19 17.84
CA ILE A 177 -4.73 1.27 17.31
C ILE A 177 -5.79 0.97 18.37
N ASP A 178 -7.06 0.97 17.98
CA ASP A 178 -8.18 0.86 18.92
C ASP A 178 -8.47 -0.58 19.31
N ARG A 179 -8.37 -1.53 18.36
CA ARG A 179 -8.63 -2.96 18.60
C ARG A 179 -7.70 -3.84 17.77
N ILE A 180 -7.24 -4.92 18.36
CA ILE A 180 -6.31 -5.86 17.75
C ILE A 180 -6.88 -7.28 17.86
N PHE A 181 -6.79 -8.06 16.78
CA PHE A 181 -7.28 -9.43 16.73
C PHE A 181 -6.20 -10.39 16.21
N LYS A 182 -6.14 -11.56 16.84
CA LYS A 182 -5.19 -12.65 16.59
C LYS A 182 -5.70 -13.54 15.46
N VAL A 183 -5.68 -13.02 14.23
CA VAL A 183 -6.10 -13.76 13.04
C VAL A 183 -5.32 -13.27 11.82
N GLY A 184 -4.83 -14.19 11.02
CA GLY A 184 -4.10 -13.91 9.77
C GLY A 184 -4.78 -14.49 8.54
N GLY A 185 -4.12 -14.39 7.38
CA GLY A 185 -4.55 -15.03 6.14
C GLY A 185 -5.83 -14.47 5.51
N ALA A 186 -6.36 -15.20 4.52
CA ALA A 186 -7.59 -14.84 3.81
C ALA A 186 -8.81 -14.75 4.73
N GLN A 187 -8.85 -15.56 5.80
CA GLN A 187 -9.93 -15.55 6.79
C GLN A 187 -9.98 -14.25 7.59
N ALA A 188 -8.83 -13.59 7.84
CA ALA A 188 -8.79 -12.28 8.47
C ALA A 188 -9.39 -11.19 7.58
N ILE A 189 -9.08 -11.23 6.28
CA ILE A 189 -9.67 -10.33 5.29
C ILE A 189 -11.18 -10.52 5.20
N ALA A 190 -11.66 -11.77 5.18
CA ALA A 190 -13.08 -12.09 5.19
C ALA A 190 -13.78 -11.55 6.46
N ALA A 191 -13.15 -11.72 7.63
CA ALA A 191 -13.67 -11.22 8.90
C ALA A 191 -13.79 -9.69 8.91
N LEU A 192 -12.78 -8.97 8.42
CA LEU A 192 -12.84 -7.51 8.31
C LEU A 192 -13.91 -7.05 7.31
N ALA A 193 -14.09 -7.77 6.19
CA ALA A 193 -15.02 -7.39 5.13
C ALA A 193 -16.50 -7.61 5.51
N TYR A 194 -16.79 -8.69 6.22
CA TYR A 194 -18.18 -9.09 6.51
C TYR A 194 -18.57 -8.90 7.98
N GLY A 195 -17.59 -8.81 8.88
CA GLY A 195 -17.81 -8.85 10.32
C GLY A 195 -18.03 -10.28 10.84
N THR A 196 -17.70 -10.50 12.10
CA THR A 196 -18.02 -11.74 12.85
C THR A 196 -18.52 -11.36 14.24
N GLN A 197 -18.68 -12.32 15.14
CA GLN A 197 -19.14 -12.05 16.50
C GLN A 197 -18.11 -11.17 17.28
N SER A 198 -16.80 -11.39 17.05
CA SER A 198 -15.74 -10.64 17.71
C SER A 198 -15.20 -9.48 16.87
N ILE A 199 -15.05 -9.67 15.55
CA ILE A 199 -14.37 -8.73 14.65
C ILE A 199 -15.42 -7.86 13.95
N PRO A 200 -15.39 -6.53 14.11
CA PRO A 200 -16.34 -5.66 13.45
C PRO A 200 -16.08 -5.59 11.95
N LYS A 201 -17.14 -5.45 11.17
CA LYS A 201 -17.03 -5.07 9.76
C LYS A 201 -16.38 -3.69 9.64
N VAL A 202 -15.46 -3.54 8.67
CA VAL A 202 -14.79 -2.29 8.34
C VAL A 202 -15.19 -1.76 6.98
N ASP A 203 -14.84 -0.49 6.68
CA ASP A 203 -15.17 0.17 5.43
C ASP A 203 -13.99 0.14 4.43
N LYS A 204 -12.77 0.04 4.95
CA LYS A 204 -11.52 -0.01 4.20
C LYS A 204 -10.60 -1.04 4.80
N ILE A 205 -9.98 -1.88 3.97
CA ILE A 205 -8.90 -2.82 4.37
C ILE A 205 -7.61 -2.38 3.69
N VAL A 206 -6.56 -2.23 4.47
CA VAL A 206 -5.21 -1.86 4.00
C VAL A 206 -4.17 -2.82 4.56
N GLY A 207 -3.00 -2.82 3.96
CA GLY A 207 -1.85 -3.58 4.40
C GLY A 207 -1.41 -4.68 3.43
N PRO A 208 -0.11 -4.98 3.39
CA PRO A 208 0.48 -5.99 2.54
C PRO A 208 0.18 -7.40 3.05
N GLY A 209 0.24 -8.39 2.17
CA GLY A 209 0.06 -9.78 2.54
C GLY A 209 0.50 -10.74 1.43
N ASN A 210 0.49 -12.03 1.73
CA ASN A 210 0.82 -13.07 0.75
C ASN A 210 -0.28 -13.21 -0.33
N ALA A 211 -0.06 -14.14 -1.28
CA ALA A 211 -0.99 -14.37 -2.40
C ALA A 211 -2.44 -14.66 -1.95
N PHE A 212 -2.64 -15.34 -0.81
CA PHE A 212 -3.99 -15.61 -0.28
C PHE A 212 -4.66 -14.33 0.24
N VAL A 213 -3.90 -13.45 0.89
CA VAL A 213 -4.39 -12.15 1.38
C VAL A 213 -4.71 -11.22 0.22
N ALA A 214 -3.81 -11.12 -0.77
CA ALA A 214 -4.01 -10.33 -1.98
C ALA A 214 -5.25 -10.78 -2.75
N GLU A 215 -5.42 -12.08 -2.95
CA GLU A 215 -6.60 -12.65 -3.62
C GLU A 215 -7.88 -12.43 -2.79
N ALA A 216 -7.81 -12.56 -1.46
CA ALA A 216 -8.96 -12.28 -0.59
C ALA A 216 -9.40 -10.81 -0.68
N LYS A 217 -8.44 -9.87 -0.65
CA LYS A 217 -8.73 -8.43 -0.86
C LYS A 217 -9.42 -8.18 -2.19
N LYS A 218 -8.95 -8.82 -3.26
CA LYS A 218 -9.56 -8.75 -4.60
C LYS A 218 -11.01 -9.25 -4.60
N GLN A 219 -11.28 -10.40 -3.95
CA GLN A 219 -12.62 -11.00 -3.93
C GLN A 219 -13.63 -10.24 -3.06
N VAL A 220 -13.18 -9.53 -2.03
CA VAL A 220 -14.07 -8.73 -1.17
C VAL A 220 -14.22 -7.28 -1.64
N PHE A 221 -13.44 -6.85 -2.63
CA PHE A 221 -13.56 -5.50 -3.19
C PHE A 221 -14.96 -5.26 -3.76
N GLY A 222 -15.57 -4.15 -3.37
CA GLY A 222 -16.97 -3.83 -3.67
C GLY A 222 -17.91 -4.08 -2.48
N VAL A 223 -17.59 -5.01 -1.58
CA VAL A 223 -18.22 -5.16 -0.26
C VAL A 223 -17.54 -4.25 0.77
N VAL A 224 -16.24 -4.10 0.63
CA VAL A 224 -15.34 -3.24 1.39
C VAL A 224 -14.35 -2.60 0.42
N SER A 225 -13.86 -1.40 0.72
CA SER A 225 -12.78 -0.80 -0.05
C SER A 225 -11.43 -1.42 0.35
N ILE A 226 -10.48 -1.44 -0.58
CA ILE A 226 -9.11 -1.88 -0.32
C ILE A 226 -8.11 -0.79 -0.75
N ASP A 227 -6.87 -0.86 -0.25
CA ASP A 227 -5.76 -0.03 -0.72
C ASP A 227 -5.34 -0.41 -2.14
N MET A 228 -4.78 -1.60 -2.29
CA MET A 228 -4.27 -2.13 -3.54
C MET A 228 -4.21 -3.66 -3.53
N ILE A 229 -3.97 -4.24 -4.68
CA ILE A 229 -3.61 -5.65 -4.82
C ILE A 229 -2.09 -5.70 -4.95
N ALA A 230 -1.40 -6.01 -3.85
CA ALA A 230 0.04 -6.05 -3.81
C ALA A 230 0.60 -7.26 -4.57
N GLY A 231 1.58 -7.02 -5.41
CA GLY A 231 2.46 -8.02 -6.00
C GLY A 231 3.75 -8.19 -5.19
N PRO A 232 4.74 -8.93 -5.74
CA PRO A 232 6.08 -9.01 -5.18
C PRO A 232 6.74 -7.63 -5.12
N SER A 233 7.58 -7.42 -4.11
CA SER A 233 8.30 -6.16 -3.91
C SER A 233 9.30 -5.86 -5.03
N GLU A 234 9.49 -4.60 -5.37
CA GLU A 234 10.30 -4.14 -6.50
C GLU A 234 11.17 -2.95 -6.12
N ILE A 235 12.44 -2.99 -6.50
CA ILE A 235 13.31 -1.81 -6.52
C ILE A 235 13.86 -1.60 -7.92
N LEU A 236 13.90 -0.34 -8.37
CA LEU A 236 14.62 0.08 -9.55
C LEU A 236 15.54 1.24 -9.17
N ILE A 237 16.82 1.11 -9.50
CA ILE A 237 17.81 2.15 -9.27
C ILE A 237 18.23 2.72 -10.61
N VAL A 238 18.09 4.04 -10.78
CA VAL A 238 18.70 4.78 -11.88
C VAL A 238 20.00 5.39 -11.34
N ALA A 239 21.15 4.99 -11.89
CA ALA A 239 22.44 5.43 -11.40
C ALA A 239 23.37 5.82 -12.55
N ASP A 240 24.09 6.93 -12.39
CA ASP A 240 25.19 7.33 -13.29
C ASP A 240 26.52 6.67 -12.92
N GLY A 241 27.52 6.78 -13.81
CA GLY A 241 28.82 6.16 -13.62
C GLY A 241 29.65 6.66 -12.41
N LYS A 242 29.18 7.69 -11.69
CA LYS A 242 29.84 8.21 -10.48
C LYS A 242 29.33 7.56 -9.21
N SER A 243 28.27 6.76 -9.29
CA SER A 243 27.65 6.09 -8.14
C SER A 243 28.57 4.99 -7.60
N ASN A 244 28.53 4.79 -6.28
CA ASN A 244 29.32 3.74 -5.63
C ASN A 244 28.68 2.36 -5.88
N PRO A 245 29.36 1.43 -6.55
CA PRO A 245 28.80 0.12 -6.86
C PRO A 245 28.45 -0.72 -5.62
N ALA A 246 29.15 -0.53 -4.51
CA ALA A 246 28.86 -1.25 -3.26
C ALA A 246 27.54 -0.77 -2.62
N TYR A 247 27.21 0.52 -2.72
CA TYR A 247 25.94 1.07 -2.24
C TYR A 247 24.79 0.56 -3.10
N ILE A 248 24.93 0.66 -4.42
CA ILE A 248 23.90 0.17 -5.37
C ILE A 248 23.63 -1.32 -5.16
N ALA A 249 24.68 -2.13 -4.97
CA ALA A 249 24.50 -3.56 -4.68
C ALA A 249 23.77 -3.80 -3.36
N ALA A 250 24.08 -3.05 -2.31
CA ALA A 250 23.40 -3.14 -1.03
C ALA A 250 21.92 -2.80 -1.14
N ASP A 251 21.57 -1.74 -1.89
CA ASP A 251 20.20 -1.29 -2.09
C ASP A 251 19.39 -2.28 -2.97
N LEU A 252 20.00 -2.90 -3.97
CA LEU A 252 19.37 -4.00 -4.73
C LEU A 252 19.10 -5.22 -3.84
N LEU A 253 19.99 -5.51 -2.89
CA LEU A 253 19.88 -6.64 -1.99
C LEU A 253 18.91 -6.41 -0.86
N SER A 254 18.70 -5.17 -0.41
CA SER A 254 17.66 -4.84 0.60
C SER A 254 16.29 -5.29 0.15
N GLN A 255 15.99 -5.15 -1.15
CA GLN A 255 14.74 -5.62 -1.72
C GLN A 255 14.74 -7.11 -2.05
N ALA A 256 15.88 -7.63 -2.59
CA ALA A 256 15.98 -9.02 -3.00
C ALA A 256 15.82 -10.01 -1.83
N GLU A 257 16.18 -9.61 -0.60
CA GLU A 257 16.04 -10.46 0.58
C GLU A 257 14.60 -10.57 1.11
N HIS A 258 13.66 -9.73 0.64
CA HIS A 258 12.26 -9.78 1.08
C HIS A 258 11.57 -11.06 0.64
N ASP A 259 11.67 -11.43 -0.64
CA ASP A 259 11.03 -12.61 -1.22
C ASP A 259 11.77 -13.09 -2.47
N LYS A 260 11.68 -14.38 -2.76
CA LYS A 260 12.26 -14.99 -3.97
C LYS A 260 11.73 -14.42 -5.28
N MET A 261 10.53 -13.88 -5.25
CA MET A 261 9.89 -13.22 -6.40
C MET A 261 10.15 -11.73 -6.46
N ALA A 262 10.83 -11.14 -5.46
CA ALA A 262 11.22 -9.73 -5.49
C ALA A 262 12.03 -9.40 -6.74
N SER A 263 11.90 -8.18 -7.24
CA SER A 263 12.61 -7.71 -8.44
C SER A 263 13.57 -6.58 -8.08
N ALA A 264 14.84 -6.77 -8.42
CA ALA A 264 15.90 -5.78 -8.22
C ALA A 264 16.51 -5.40 -9.58
N VAL A 265 16.31 -4.15 -9.99
CA VAL A 265 16.69 -3.65 -11.31
C VAL A 265 17.60 -2.45 -11.18
N LEU A 266 18.75 -2.49 -11.86
CA LEU A 266 19.60 -1.32 -12.07
C LEU A 266 19.45 -0.85 -13.53
N VAL A 267 19.25 0.45 -13.73
CA VAL A 267 19.35 1.09 -15.04
C VAL A 267 20.43 2.16 -14.98
N THR A 268 21.42 2.08 -15.85
CA THR A 268 22.58 2.97 -15.82
C THR A 268 23.04 3.33 -17.23
N ASP A 269 23.65 4.50 -17.39
CA ASP A 269 24.35 4.90 -18.61
C ASP A 269 25.83 4.46 -18.64
N SER A 270 26.29 3.71 -17.61
CA SER A 270 27.66 3.26 -17.45
C SER A 270 27.80 1.74 -17.48
N ALA A 271 28.37 1.21 -18.56
CA ALA A 271 28.70 -0.21 -18.63
C ALA A 271 29.78 -0.64 -17.61
N GLU A 272 30.61 0.27 -17.15
CA GLU A 272 31.58 0.02 -16.08
C GLU A 272 30.87 -0.15 -14.74
N LEU A 273 29.98 0.76 -14.38
CA LEU A 273 29.15 0.64 -13.15
C LEU A 273 28.37 -0.67 -13.16
N ALA A 274 27.77 -1.03 -14.28
CA ALA A 274 27.01 -2.29 -14.43
C ALA A 274 27.86 -3.52 -14.05
N ARG A 275 29.09 -3.62 -14.56
CA ARG A 275 30.03 -4.70 -14.22
C ARG A 275 30.46 -4.69 -12.76
N ASN A 276 30.75 -3.49 -12.23
CA ASN A 276 31.18 -3.33 -10.85
C ASN A 276 30.08 -3.71 -9.87
N VAL A 277 28.83 -3.30 -10.11
CA VAL A 277 27.68 -3.69 -9.30
C VAL A 277 27.45 -5.19 -9.34
N SER A 278 27.53 -5.83 -10.54
CA SER A 278 27.44 -7.29 -10.65
C SER A 278 28.50 -7.99 -9.80
N THR A 279 29.73 -7.46 -9.76
CA THR A 279 30.81 -8.01 -8.92
C THR A 279 30.54 -7.80 -7.43
N GLU A 280 30.02 -6.63 -7.03
CA GLU A 280 29.66 -6.34 -5.63
C GLU A 280 28.51 -7.21 -5.12
N LEU A 281 27.52 -7.51 -5.95
CA LEU A 281 26.43 -8.44 -5.58
C LEU A 281 27.00 -9.82 -5.20
N GLU A 282 27.97 -10.36 -5.97
CA GLU A 282 28.60 -11.64 -5.67
C GLU A 282 29.41 -11.65 -4.37
N LYS A 283 29.94 -10.48 -3.96
CA LYS A 283 30.63 -10.34 -2.68
C LYS A 283 29.66 -10.22 -1.49
N GLN A 284 28.53 -9.51 -1.66
CA GLN A 284 27.65 -9.17 -0.57
C GLN A 284 26.60 -10.26 -0.29
N ILE A 285 26.06 -10.94 -1.30
CA ILE A 285 25.04 -12.01 -1.10
C ILE A 285 25.47 -13.06 -0.07
N PRO A 286 26.70 -13.60 -0.08
CA PRO A 286 27.10 -14.61 0.91
C PRO A 286 27.09 -14.14 2.37
N LEU A 287 27.11 -12.83 2.60
CA LEU A 287 27.15 -12.21 3.93
C LEU A 287 25.74 -12.03 4.54
N LEU A 288 24.68 -12.17 3.75
CA LEU A 288 23.31 -11.99 4.20
C LEU A 288 22.80 -13.21 4.99
N GLU A 289 22.00 -12.97 6.02
CA GLU A 289 21.29 -14.03 6.74
C GLU A 289 20.29 -14.74 5.80
N ARG A 290 19.57 -13.98 4.97
CA ARG A 290 18.59 -14.49 3.99
C ARG A 290 19.18 -14.70 2.59
N ARG A 291 20.47 -15.06 2.51
CA ARG A 291 21.24 -15.19 1.26
C ARG A 291 20.62 -16.09 0.19
N GLU A 292 19.92 -17.16 0.58
CA GLU A 292 19.27 -18.06 -0.38
C GLU A 292 18.09 -17.41 -1.08
N ILE A 293 17.30 -16.61 -0.34
CA ILE A 293 16.19 -15.86 -0.89
C ILE A 293 16.71 -14.76 -1.81
N ALA A 294 17.67 -13.97 -1.35
CA ALA A 294 18.30 -12.91 -2.14
C ALA A 294 18.96 -13.46 -3.41
N ARG A 295 19.66 -14.61 -3.32
CA ARG A 295 20.27 -15.28 -4.47
C ARG A 295 19.22 -15.67 -5.52
N GLU A 296 18.12 -16.29 -5.11
CA GLU A 296 17.07 -16.72 -6.03
C GLU A 296 16.39 -15.52 -6.69
N SER A 297 16.10 -14.45 -5.91
CA SER A 297 15.54 -13.21 -6.42
C SER A 297 16.45 -12.57 -7.49
N ILE A 298 17.75 -12.40 -7.20
CA ILE A 298 18.72 -11.81 -8.12
C ILE A 298 18.91 -12.68 -9.38
N ASP A 299 18.98 -14.01 -9.25
CA ASP A 299 19.24 -14.90 -10.37
C ASP A 299 18.06 -15.03 -11.33
N VAL A 300 16.83 -14.88 -10.83
CA VAL A 300 15.61 -15.08 -11.61
C VAL A 300 15.02 -13.75 -12.07
N ASN A 301 14.94 -12.77 -11.19
CA ASN A 301 14.20 -11.51 -11.40
C ASN A 301 15.13 -10.28 -11.48
N GLY A 302 16.35 -10.40 -10.99
CA GLY A 302 17.34 -9.32 -11.04
C GLY A 302 17.82 -9.06 -12.47
N LYS A 303 18.05 -7.78 -12.80
CA LYS A 303 18.64 -7.37 -14.08
C LYS A 303 19.35 -6.03 -13.97
N ILE A 304 20.37 -5.86 -14.80
CA ILE A 304 21.06 -4.60 -15.02
C ILE A 304 20.84 -4.21 -16.48
N ILE A 305 20.33 -3.01 -16.71
CA ILE A 305 20.04 -2.47 -18.04
C ILE A 305 21.00 -1.31 -18.28
N VAL A 306 21.79 -1.39 -19.35
CA VAL A 306 22.66 -0.32 -19.78
C VAL A 306 21.96 0.48 -20.89
N ALA A 307 21.67 1.75 -20.60
CA ALA A 307 21.11 2.70 -21.54
C ALA A 307 22.20 3.61 -22.15
N ASP A 308 21.92 4.25 -23.28
CA ASP A 308 22.91 5.14 -23.91
C ASP A 308 23.04 6.49 -23.19
N THR A 309 22.00 6.93 -22.48
CA THR A 309 21.97 8.18 -21.72
C THR A 309 21.16 8.03 -20.43
N LEU A 310 21.38 8.94 -19.48
CA LEU A 310 20.61 9.01 -18.25
C LEU A 310 19.13 9.29 -18.51
N ASP A 311 18.79 10.11 -19.52
CA ASP A 311 17.40 10.39 -19.88
C ASP A 311 16.71 9.13 -20.44
N ALA A 312 17.41 8.32 -21.23
CA ALA A 312 16.91 7.02 -21.65
C ALA A 312 16.72 6.06 -20.48
N ALA A 313 17.63 6.10 -19.48
CA ALA A 313 17.47 5.31 -18.26
C ALA A 313 16.21 5.70 -17.46
N ILE A 314 15.88 6.98 -17.40
CA ILE A 314 14.67 7.49 -16.76
C ILE A 314 13.41 7.05 -17.53
N GLU A 315 13.41 7.08 -18.86
CA GLU A 315 12.29 6.59 -19.66
C GLU A 315 12.07 5.08 -19.48
N ILE A 316 13.14 4.29 -19.36
CA ILE A 316 13.04 2.87 -19.01
C ILE A 316 12.40 2.70 -17.62
N ALA A 317 12.81 3.51 -16.63
CA ALA A 317 12.22 3.48 -15.30
C ALA A 317 10.73 3.85 -15.32
N ASN A 318 10.33 4.88 -16.08
CA ASN A 318 8.93 5.25 -16.29
C ASN A 318 8.11 4.11 -16.90
N GLU A 319 8.66 3.39 -17.89
CA GLU A 319 7.96 2.26 -18.51
C GLU A 319 7.82 1.08 -17.55
N ILE A 320 8.84 0.80 -16.74
CA ILE A 320 8.77 -0.21 -15.69
C ILE A 320 7.81 0.22 -14.58
N ALA A 321 7.72 1.50 -14.24
CA ALA A 321 6.89 2.02 -13.18
C ALA A 321 7.06 1.24 -11.86
N PRO A 322 8.26 1.30 -11.24
CA PRO A 322 8.61 0.48 -10.08
C PRO A 322 7.89 0.93 -8.81
N GLU A 323 7.81 0.04 -7.85
CA GLU A 323 7.40 0.33 -6.48
C GLU A 323 8.35 1.35 -5.82
N HIS A 324 9.63 1.02 -5.75
CA HIS A 324 10.69 1.89 -5.23
C HIS A 324 11.59 2.34 -6.38
N LEU A 325 11.80 3.64 -6.52
CA LEU A 325 12.74 4.22 -7.48
C LEU A 325 13.83 4.99 -6.74
N GLU A 326 15.07 4.53 -6.81
CA GLU A 326 16.22 5.33 -6.38
C GLU A 326 16.82 6.09 -7.55
N LEU A 327 17.10 7.37 -7.34
CA LEU A 327 17.71 8.25 -8.34
C LEU A 327 19.11 8.65 -7.89
N CYS A 328 20.09 7.76 -8.13
CA CYS A 328 21.48 7.89 -7.70
C CYS A 328 22.32 8.66 -8.72
N VAL A 329 22.03 9.95 -8.86
CA VAL A 329 22.66 10.84 -9.85
C VAL A 329 23.08 12.16 -9.20
N ASP A 330 23.91 12.94 -9.92
CA ASP A 330 24.16 14.34 -9.55
C ASP A 330 22.89 15.16 -9.76
N ASN A 331 22.63 16.11 -8.85
CA ASN A 331 21.46 17.02 -8.90
C ASN A 331 20.12 16.29 -9.18
N PRO A 332 19.71 15.33 -8.33
CA PRO A 332 18.54 14.51 -8.60
C PRO A 332 17.25 15.32 -8.77
N PHE A 333 17.14 16.51 -8.18
CA PHE A 333 15.99 17.39 -8.33
C PHE A 333 15.81 17.91 -9.76
N ASP A 334 16.89 18.04 -10.57
CA ASP A 334 16.79 18.44 -11.98
C ASP A 334 16.10 17.37 -12.84
N LYS A 335 16.00 16.15 -12.33
CA LYS A 335 15.36 15.00 -13.00
C LYS A 335 13.99 14.63 -12.45
N LEU A 336 13.57 15.24 -11.35
CA LEU A 336 12.33 14.87 -10.65
C LEU A 336 11.09 14.98 -11.57
N ASP A 337 10.99 16.06 -12.34
CA ASP A 337 9.86 16.29 -13.26
C ASP A 337 9.82 15.31 -14.45
N SER A 338 10.94 14.65 -14.74
CA SER A 338 11.01 13.62 -15.79
C SER A 338 10.49 12.26 -15.32
N ILE A 339 10.32 12.06 -14.01
CA ILE A 339 9.79 10.81 -13.43
C ILE A 339 8.29 10.92 -13.33
N ARG A 340 7.59 10.07 -14.08
CA ARG A 340 6.13 10.07 -14.15
C ARG A 340 5.49 8.91 -13.39
N HIS A 341 6.22 7.81 -13.23
CA HIS A 341 5.67 6.56 -12.74
C HIS A 341 6.63 5.88 -11.76
N ALA A 342 6.41 6.11 -10.47
CA ALA A 342 7.08 5.40 -9.38
C ALA A 342 6.16 5.41 -8.14
N GLY A 343 6.22 4.38 -7.33
CA GLY A 343 5.52 4.37 -6.05
C GLY A 343 6.14 5.37 -5.08
N SER A 344 7.46 5.29 -4.87
CA SER A 344 8.24 6.25 -4.10
C SER A 344 9.56 6.56 -4.80
N ILE A 345 10.06 7.80 -4.66
CA ILE A 345 11.30 8.25 -5.27
C ILE A 345 12.29 8.64 -4.18
N PHE A 346 13.46 8.00 -4.18
CA PHE A 346 14.56 8.24 -3.25
C PHE A 346 15.63 9.07 -3.97
N MET A 347 15.88 10.28 -3.45
CA MET A 347 16.58 11.34 -4.17
C MET A 347 18.05 11.42 -3.78
N GLY A 348 18.94 10.98 -4.67
CA GLY A 348 20.38 11.09 -4.50
C GLY A 348 21.04 9.86 -3.85
N ARG A 349 22.37 9.84 -3.85
CA ARG A 349 23.20 8.69 -3.47
C ARG A 349 23.24 8.36 -1.97
N ASN A 350 22.65 9.22 -1.14
CA ASN A 350 22.62 9.05 0.32
C ASN A 350 21.19 8.78 0.85
N CYS A 351 20.29 8.37 -0.02
CA CYS A 351 18.90 8.12 0.31
C CYS A 351 18.51 6.69 -0.09
N PRO A 352 18.96 5.67 0.67
CA PRO A 352 18.61 4.28 0.40
C PRO A 352 17.11 4.04 0.66
N GLU A 353 16.53 3.06 -0.03
CA GLU A 353 15.14 2.65 0.10
C GLU A 353 14.76 2.32 1.55
N ALA A 354 15.63 1.64 2.29
CA ALA A 354 15.43 1.30 3.70
C ALA A 354 15.16 2.53 4.60
N LEU A 355 15.65 3.72 4.23
CA LEU A 355 15.31 4.96 4.94
C LEU A 355 13.81 5.27 4.81
N GLY A 356 13.22 5.03 3.65
CA GLY A 356 11.79 5.17 3.40
C GLY A 356 10.96 4.17 4.18
N ASP A 357 11.40 2.94 4.21
CA ASP A 357 10.69 1.87 4.89
C ASP A 357 10.50 2.11 6.40
N TYR A 358 11.46 2.78 7.02
CA TYR A 358 11.47 2.88 8.48
C TYR A 358 11.36 4.30 9.04
N PHE A 359 11.95 5.31 8.40
CA PHE A 359 12.24 6.56 9.12
C PHE A 359 11.92 7.86 8.41
N ALA A 360 11.89 7.89 7.06
CA ALA A 360 11.74 9.13 6.29
C ALA A 360 10.37 9.80 6.46
N GLY A 361 9.32 9.01 6.66
CA GLY A 361 7.96 9.49 6.89
C GLY A 361 6.97 9.26 5.75
N PRO A 362 7.31 9.37 4.45
CA PRO A 362 6.47 8.89 3.36
C PRO A 362 6.09 7.42 3.53
N ASN A 363 4.91 7.03 3.05
CA ASN A 363 4.40 5.68 3.24
C ASN A 363 5.17 4.63 2.43
N HIS A 364 5.38 3.47 3.00
CA HIS A 364 6.01 2.33 2.34
C HIS A 364 5.01 1.31 1.74
N THR A 365 3.71 1.49 1.97
CA THR A 365 2.67 0.70 1.29
C THR A 365 2.46 1.30 -0.09
N LEU A 366 3.15 0.74 -1.08
CA LEU A 366 3.35 1.31 -2.39
C LEU A 366 2.69 0.47 -3.50
N PRO A 367 2.32 1.09 -4.63
CA PRO A 367 1.83 0.36 -5.79
C PRO A 367 2.93 -0.48 -6.42
N THR A 368 2.67 -1.78 -6.59
CA THR A 368 3.58 -2.77 -7.18
C THR A 368 3.17 -3.15 -8.60
N SER A 369 3.97 -3.96 -9.27
CA SER A 369 3.61 -4.58 -10.58
C SER A 369 3.25 -3.58 -11.67
N GLY A 370 3.87 -2.39 -11.66
CA GLY A 370 3.63 -1.34 -12.65
C GLY A 370 2.37 -0.52 -12.43
N THR A 371 1.64 -0.76 -11.34
CA THR A 371 0.41 -0.01 -11.03
C THR A 371 0.69 1.44 -10.61
N ALA A 372 1.95 1.82 -10.37
CA ALA A 372 2.35 3.21 -10.18
C ALA A 372 2.00 4.13 -11.36
N LYS A 373 1.60 3.57 -12.51
CA LYS A 373 1.03 4.32 -13.65
C LYS A 373 -0.35 4.91 -13.35
N PHE A 374 -1.09 4.38 -12.37
CA PHE A 374 -2.46 4.81 -12.04
C PHE A 374 -2.83 4.69 -10.55
N SER A 375 -1.95 4.16 -9.72
CA SER A 375 -2.13 4.03 -8.27
C SER A 375 -1.10 4.87 -7.52
N SER A 376 -1.43 5.22 -6.29
CA SER A 376 -0.58 6.03 -5.41
C SER A 376 -0.15 5.24 -4.17
N PRO A 377 0.89 5.68 -3.46
CA PRO A 377 1.18 5.21 -2.10
C PRO A 377 -0.02 5.38 -1.17
N LEU A 378 -0.11 4.54 -0.15
CA LEU A 378 -1.11 4.70 0.89
C LEU A 378 -0.97 6.08 1.55
N SER A 379 -2.10 6.74 1.73
CA SER A 379 -2.15 8.12 2.18
C SER A 379 -3.40 8.39 3.03
N VAL A 380 -3.52 9.60 3.56
CA VAL A 380 -4.75 10.05 4.23
C VAL A 380 -5.96 10.00 3.29
N ASP A 381 -5.75 10.19 1.97
CA ASP A 381 -6.81 10.14 0.96
C ASP A 381 -7.49 8.75 0.87
N ASP A 382 -6.79 7.67 1.24
CA ASP A 382 -7.32 6.31 1.26
C ASP A 382 -8.39 6.09 2.33
N PHE A 383 -8.38 6.91 3.37
CA PHE A 383 -9.25 6.80 4.54
C PHE A 383 -10.34 7.86 4.58
N ILE A 384 -10.51 8.61 3.51
CA ILE A 384 -11.58 9.61 3.37
C ILE A 384 -12.47 9.31 2.18
N LYS A 385 -13.70 9.83 2.24
CA LYS A 385 -14.63 9.89 1.11
C LYS A 385 -15.14 11.29 0.92
N LYS A 386 -15.64 11.58 -0.27
CA LYS A 386 -16.16 12.87 -0.66
C LYS A 386 -17.65 12.76 -0.91
N THR A 387 -18.44 13.66 -0.30
CA THR A 387 -19.87 13.76 -0.52
C THR A 387 -20.18 15.13 -1.07
N GLN A 388 -20.91 15.19 -2.17
CA GLN A 388 -21.38 16.43 -2.77
C GLN A 388 -22.71 16.84 -2.13
N TYR A 389 -22.95 18.13 -2.03
CA TYR A 389 -24.24 18.68 -1.64
C TYR A 389 -24.60 19.87 -2.51
N THR A 390 -25.91 20.00 -2.77
CA THR A 390 -26.48 21.02 -3.63
C THR A 390 -27.70 21.61 -2.95
N TYR A 391 -27.78 22.93 -2.88
CA TYR A 391 -28.93 23.67 -2.37
C TYR A 391 -29.31 24.73 -3.37
N TYR A 392 -30.60 24.85 -3.63
CA TYR A 392 -31.19 25.91 -4.46
C TYR A 392 -32.38 26.52 -3.71
N THR A 393 -32.48 27.83 -3.71
CA THR A 393 -33.73 28.51 -3.33
C THR A 393 -34.79 28.28 -4.41
N LYS A 394 -36.05 28.51 -4.09
CA LYS A 394 -37.14 28.39 -5.07
C LYS A 394 -36.94 29.32 -6.27
N ASP A 395 -36.48 30.56 -6.03
CA ASP A 395 -36.24 31.55 -7.09
C ASP A 395 -35.05 31.18 -7.99
N ALA A 396 -34.01 30.58 -7.43
CA ALA A 396 -32.92 30.04 -8.23
C ALA A 396 -33.37 28.84 -9.07
N LEU A 397 -34.18 27.93 -8.49
CA LEU A 397 -34.74 26.79 -9.21
C LEU A 397 -35.65 27.24 -10.36
N LYS A 398 -36.50 28.28 -10.19
CA LYS A 398 -37.35 28.83 -11.26
C LYS A 398 -36.58 29.19 -12.51
N LYS A 399 -35.32 29.67 -12.38
CA LYS A 399 -34.48 30.06 -13.50
C LYS A 399 -34.04 28.89 -14.39
N VAL A 400 -33.94 27.65 -13.84
CA VAL A 400 -33.36 26.50 -14.52
C VAL A 400 -34.31 25.30 -14.63
N ALA A 401 -35.48 25.30 -13.98
CA ALA A 401 -36.37 24.13 -13.92
C ALA A 401 -36.79 23.61 -15.30
N PHE A 402 -37.09 24.53 -16.23
CA PHE A 402 -37.49 24.15 -17.60
C PHE A 402 -36.31 23.64 -18.44
N ASP A 403 -35.11 24.15 -18.23
CA ASP A 403 -33.89 23.66 -18.87
C ASP A 403 -33.55 22.25 -18.40
N VAL A 404 -33.66 21.98 -17.09
CA VAL A 404 -33.53 20.62 -16.50
C VAL A 404 -34.55 19.67 -17.12
N ALA A 405 -35.82 20.13 -17.25
CA ALA A 405 -36.87 19.32 -17.86
C ALA A 405 -36.61 19.05 -19.35
N ALA A 406 -36.14 20.04 -20.09
CA ALA A 406 -35.77 19.88 -21.50
C ALA A 406 -34.66 18.86 -21.67
N PHE A 407 -33.64 18.93 -20.85
CA PHE A 407 -32.52 17.98 -20.83
C PHE A 407 -32.99 16.56 -20.54
N ALA A 408 -33.75 16.39 -19.45
CA ALA A 408 -34.27 15.08 -19.04
C ALA A 408 -35.19 14.44 -20.10
N LYS A 409 -36.01 15.26 -20.84
CA LYS A 409 -36.83 14.78 -21.94
C LYS A 409 -35.99 14.26 -23.12
N LYS A 410 -34.86 14.86 -23.41
CA LYS A 410 -33.93 14.37 -24.45
C LYS A 410 -33.33 13.01 -24.11
N GLU A 411 -33.19 12.73 -22.82
CA GLU A 411 -32.75 11.42 -22.33
C GLU A 411 -33.91 10.42 -22.17
N GLY A 412 -35.16 10.84 -22.48
CA GLY A 412 -36.34 10.01 -22.30
C GLY A 412 -36.83 9.89 -20.84
N LEU A 413 -36.31 10.72 -19.93
CA LEU A 413 -36.59 10.66 -18.50
C LEU A 413 -37.67 11.64 -18.04
N THR A 414 -38.93 11.32 -18.36
CA THR A 414 -40.08 12.21 -18.10
C THR A 414 -40.34 12.46 -16.61
N ALA A 415 -40.05 11.49 -15.74
CA ALA A 415 -40.18 11.67 -14.29
C ALA A 415 -39.14 12.67 -13.74
N HIS A 416 -37.91 12.69 -14.28
CA HIS A 416 -36.89 13.69 -13.95
C HIS A 416 -37.35 15.10 -14.36
N ALA A 417 -37.89 15.22 -15.59
CA ALA A 417 -38.46 16.49 -16.08
C ALA A 417 -39.57 16.99 -15.13
N LYS A 418 -40.53 16.12 -14.78
CA LYS A 418 -41.65 16.45 -13.89
C LYS A 418 -41.16 16.85 -12.50
N SER A 419 -40.13 16.16 -11.97
CA SER A 419 -39.54 16.46 -10.65
C SER A 419 -39.02 17.89 -10.54
N ALA A 420 -38.42 18.46 -11.58
CA ALA A 420 -37.96 19.83 -11.58
C ALA A 420 -39.12 20.83 -11.68
N VAL A 421 -40.01 20.62 -12.66
CA VAL A 421 -41.04 21.60 -13.05
C VAL A 421 -42.17 21.69 -12.00
N ILE A 422 -42.58 20.57 -11.38
CA ILE A 422 -43.68 20.55 -10.39
C ILE A 422 -43.43 21.53 -9.21
N ARG A 423 -42.18 21.81 -8.87
CA ARG A 423 -41.80 22.70 -7.78
C ARG A 423 -41.98 24.18 -8.10
N VAL A 424 -42.25 24.51 -9.36
CA VAL A 424 -42.37 25.88 -9.86
C VAL A 424 -43.69 26.14 -10.60
N GLU A 425 -44.51 25.10 -10.87
CA GLU A 425 -45.82 25.19 -11.53
C GLU A 425 -46.94 25.66 -10.56
N ASP A 426 -46.85 25.46 -9.24
CA ASP A 426 -47.92 25.71 -8.26
C ASP A 426 -48.17 27.20 -7.96
N GLU A 427 -47.68 28.14 -8.75
CA GLU A 427 -47.82 29.60 -8.58
C GLU A 427 -48.46 30.29 -9.80
N GLN A 428 -49.24 29.56 -10.64
CA GLN A 428 -50.04 30.20 -11.69
C GLN A 428 -51.50 30.33 -11.28
#